data_c2fabb6d4505f5815bf314cf6fd83560
#
_entry.id   c2fabb6d4505f5815bf314cf6fd83560
#
_cell.length_a   1.000
_cell.length_b   1.000
_cell.length_c   1.000
_cell.angle_alpha   90.00
_cell.angle_beta   90.00
_cell.angle_gamma   90.00
#
_symmetry.space_group_name_H-M   'P 1'
#
loop_
_entity.id
_entity.type
_entity.pdbx_description
1 polymer ?
#
loop_
_entity_poly.entity_id
_entity_poly.type
_entity_poly.pdbx_seq_one_letter_code
_entity_poly.pdbx_strand_id
1 'polypeptide(L)'
;MATYKKRGFKPKDKDEEKRLEEQESTTAEVFSSLDQGASRTEEWVSTNQNYILGFIGVIAVGLLGYLAYDQFVQKPKDIGAANELYYPQQYFDLALNATTEKDSLFNLALNGAEGKYGFLDIIEEYPGTKAANLANYAAGMAYLSMQKYQEAITHLGNFSSDDEMLGAMAKGGLGDAFMQLGQPSDALGYYENAFEFSNNQYTTPRFLYKAGVTALELKQNAKALQYFQRIKDDFATADEARTIDAFIGMAKSGK
;
A
#
# COMPACT_ATOMS: atom_id res chain seq x y z
N MET A 1 -17.75 -3.61 56.39
CA MET A 1 -16.73 -4.44 55.70
C MET A 1 -16.06 -5.35 56.73
N ALA A 2 -16.09 -6.65 56.51
CA ALA A 2 -15.59 -7.61 57.50
C ALA A 2 -14.07 -7.71 57.39
N THR A 3 -13.38 -7.26 58.44
CA THR A 3 -11.93 -7.42 58.60
C THR A 3 -11.63 -8.89 58.91
N TYR A 4 -11.04 -9.60 57.97
CA TYR A 4 -10.58 -10.97 58.16
C TYR A 4 -9.34 -10.96 59.06
N LYS A 5 -9.50 -11.17 60.37
CA LYS A 5 -8.40 -11.45 61.33
C LYS A 5 -8.01 -12.92 61.20
N LYS A 6 -6.81 -13.18 60.65
CA LYS A 6 -6.20 -14.51 60.69
C LYS A 6 -6.00 -14.94 62.15
N ARG A 7 -6.82 -15.88 62.62
CA ARG A 7 -6.72 -16.46 64.01
C ARG A 7 -5.41 -17.27 64.05
N GLY A 8 -4.47 -16.84 64.91
CA GLY A 8 -3.38 -17.72 65.36
C GLY A 8 -1.94 -17.26 65.15
N PHE A 9 -1.69 -16.08 64.58
CA PHE A 9 -0.31 -15.57 64.49
C PHE A 9 -0.04 -14.60 65.68
N LYS A 10 0.88 -14.98 66.58
CA LYS A 10 1.45 -14.06 67.55
C LYS A 10 2.88 -13.75 67.11
N PRO A 11 3.26 -12.48 66.96
CA PRO A 11 4.63 -12.10 66.66
C PRO A 11 5.57 -12.61 67.79
N LYS A 12 6.72 -13.11 67.36
CA LYS A 12 7.71 -13.71 68.24
C LYS A 12 8.65 -12.69 68.89
N ASP A 13 8.72 -11.49 68.36
CA ASP A 13 9.62 -10.42 68.82
C ASP A 13 9.05 -9.04 68.48
N LYS A 14 9.44 -8.01 69.32
CA LYS A 14 9.04 -6.60 69.07
C LYS A 14 9.45 -6.03 67.70
N ASP A 15 10.47 -6.59 67.10
CA ASP A 15 10.91 -6.19 65.77
C ASP A 15 10.03 -6.78 64.65
N GLU A 16 9.41 -7.93 64.89
CA GLU A 16 8.46 -8.56 63.95
C GLU A 16 7.08 -7.85 64.04
N GLU A 17 6.71 -7.37 65.20
CA GLU A 17 5.50 -6.57 65.43
C GLU A 17 5.61 -5.21 64.71
N LYS A 18 6.75 -4.53 64.81
CA LYS A 18 7.03 -3.28 64.06
C LYS A 18 7.03 -3.46 62.54
N ARG A 19 7.60 -4.56 62.04
CA ARG A 19 7.57 -4.87 60.60
C ARG A 19 6.18 -5.15 60.08
N LEU A 20 5.34 -5.78 60.86
CA LEU A 20 3.94 -6.03 60.50
C LEU A 20 3.11 -4.74 60.53
N GLU A 21 3.33 -3.87 61.53
CA GLU A 21 2.70 -2.55 61.59
C GLU A 21 3.15 -1.63 60.41
N GLU A 22 4.43 -1.65 60.03
CA GLU A 22 4.95 -0.92 58.90
C GLU A 22 4.39 -1.47 57.55
N GLN A 23 4.24 -2.80 57.41
CA GLN A 23 3.63 -3.41 56.23
C GLN A 23 2.13 -3.14 56.12
N GLU A 24 1.40 -3.21 57.25
CA GLU A 24 -0.03 -2.83 57.27
C GLU A 24 -0.24 -1.33 56.98
N SER A 25 0.66 -0.46 57.50
CA SER A 25 0.67 0.98 57.22
C SER A 25 0.92 1.27 55.74
N THR A 26 1.94 0.65 55.14
CA THR A 26 2.27 0.85 53.72
C THR A 26 1.16 0.33 52.80
N THR A 27 0.55 -0.80 53.14
CA THR A 27 -0.57 -1.36 52.39
C THR A 27 -1.81 -0.47 52.49
N ALA A 28 -2.10 0.04 53.71
CA ALA A 28 -3.21 0.97 53.94
C ALA A 28 -3.01 2.31 53.23
N GLU A 29 -1.78 2.83 53.16
CA GLU A 29 -1.44 4.04 52.40
C GLU A 29 -1.61 3.84 50.90
N VAL A 30 -1.17 2.69 50.33
CA VAL A 30 -1.37 2.37 48.92
C VAL A 30 -2.86 2.24 48.61
N PHE A 31 -3.64 1.55 49.42
CA PHE A 31 -5.09 1.45 49.22
C PHE A 31 -5.80 2.80 49.37
N SER A 32 -5.38 3.65 50.30
CA SER A 32 -5.96 4.99 50.47
C SER A 32 -5.59 5.91 49.28
N SER A 33 -4.39 5.79 48.74
CA SER A 33 -3.98 6.56 47.55
C SER A 33 -4.70 6.10 46.27
N LEU A 34 -4.96 4.79 46.14
CA LEU A 34 -5.78 4.24 45.04
C LEU A 34 -7.25 4.67 45.16
N ASP A 35 -7.80 4.67 46.36
CA ASP A 35 -9.18 5.08 46.66
C ASP A 35 -9.37 6.59 46.43
N GLN A 36 -8.38 7.42 46.80
CA GLN A 36 -8.37 8.85 46.49
C GLN A 36 -8.21 9.12 45.00
N GLY A 37 -7.39 8.31 44.29
CA GLY A 37 -7.24 8.37 42.85
C GLY A 37 -8.55 8.00 42.13
N ALA A 38 -9.21 6.94 42.57
CA ALA A 38 -10.52 6.51 42.07
C ALA A 38 -11.60 7.58 42.29
N SER A 39 -11.70 8.10 43.54
CA SER A 39 -12.64 9.16 43.89
C SER A 39 -12.48 10.43 43.06
N ARG A 40 -11.25 10.89 42.82
CA ARG A 40 -10.99 12.06 41.96
C ARG A 40 -11.40 11.83 40.52
N THR A 41 -11.14 10.60 40.01
CA THR A 41 -11.53 10.24 38.66
C THR A 41 -13.05 10.17 38.52
N GLU A 42 -13.74 9.58 39.49
CA GLU A 42 -15.21 9.54 39.55
C GLU A 42 -15.82 10.95 39.63
N GLU A 43 -15.28 11.82 40.45
CA GLU A 43 -15.76 13.21 40.61
C GLU A 43 -15.52 14.00 39.32
N TRP A 44 -14.35 13.84 38.66
CA TRP A 44 -14.07 14.48 37.38
C TRP A 44 -15.00 13.97 36.27
N VAL A 45 -15.22 12.65 36.19
CA VAL A 45 -16.13 12.06 35.20
C VAL A 45 -17.57 12.52 35.46
N SER A 46 -18.04 12.52 36.70
CA SER A 46 -19.41 12.95 37.03
C SER A 46 -19.61 14.45 36.73
N THR A 47 -18.63 15.30 37.01
CA THR A 47 -18.67 16.73 36.73
C THR A 47 -18.67 17.01 35.24
N ASN A 48 -17.94 16.19 34.44
CA ASN A 48 -17.81 16.37 33.00
C ASN A 48 -18.70 15.41 32.19
N GLN A 49 -19.59 14.68 32.82
CA GLN A 49 -20.42 13.65 32.19
C GLN A 49 -21.12 14.13 30.92
N ASN A 50 -21.71 15.32 30.92
CA ASN A 50 -22.43 15.87 29.79
C ASN A 50 -21.48 16.18 28.60
N TYR A 51 -20.27 16.65 28.87
CA TYR A 51 -19.26 16.88 27.83
C TYR A 51 -18.73 15.57 27.26
N ILE A 52 -18.49 14.57 28.12
CA ILE A 52 -18.05 13.22 27.72
C ILE A 52 -19.13 12.56 26.86
N LEU A 53 -20.39 12.59 27.30
CA LEU A 53 -21.51 12.03 26.52
C LEU A 53 -21.74 12.80 25.23
N GLY A 54 -21.59 14.13 25.22
CA GLY A 54 -21.64 14.93 24.02
C GLY A 54 -20.55 14.56 23.02
N PHE A 55 -19.31 14.41 23.48
CA PHE A 55 -18.18 14.01 22.65
C PHE A 55 -18.36 12.59 22.07
N ILE A 56 -18.78 11.62 22.88
CA ILE A 56 -19.12 10.27 22.43
C ILE A 56 -20.26 10.31 21.41
N GLY A 57 -21.30 11.13 21.67
CA GLY A 57 -22.42 11.32 20.76
C GLY A 57 -21.99 11.84 19.38
N VAL A 58 -21.10 12.83 19.34
CA VAL A 58 -20.55 13.37 18.06
C VAL A 58 -19.78 12.28 17.30
N ILE A 59 -18.94 11.52 18.01
CA ILE A 59 -18.20 10.40 17.39
C ILE A 59 -19.18 9.35 16.85
N ALA A 60 -20.20 8.98 17.62
CA ALA A 60 -21.20 8.00 17.22
C ALA A 60 -21.99 8.44 15.99
N VAL A 61 -22.42 9.70 15.95
CA VAL A 61 -23.10 10.28 14.77
C VAL A 61 -22.18 10.29 13.55
N GLY A 62 -20.90 10.66 13.72
CA GLY A 62 -19.90 10.62 12.65
C GLY A 62 -19.69 9.20 12.09
N LEU A 63 -19.57 8.21 12.96
CA LEU A 63 -19.43 6.81 12.57
C LEU A 63 -20.69 6.27 11.87
N LEU A 64 -21.88 6.57 12.40
CA LEU A 64 -23.14 6.16 11.77
C LEU A 64 -23.31 6.82 10.40
N GLY A 65 -22.98 8.10 10.27
CA GLY A 65 -23.00 8.83 9.01
C GLY A 65 -22.03 8.21 7.98
N TYR A 66 -20.82 7.86 8.41
CA TYR A 66 -19.84 7.18 7.57
C TYR A 66 -20.33 5.79 7.11
N LEU A 67 -20.88 4.98 8.03
CA LEU A 67 -21.42 3.66 7.70
C LEU A 67 -22.62 3.75 6.74
N ALA A 68 -23.49 4.73 6.94
CA ALA A 68 -24.61 4.96 6.04
C ALA A 68 -24.13 5.38 4.63
N TYR A 69 -23.17 6.29 4.55
CA TYR A 69 -22.55 6.69 3.28
C TYR A 69 -21.91 5.49 2.57
N ASP A 70 -21.09 4.69 3.28
CA ASP A 70 -20.46 3.49 2.74
C ASP A 70 -21.48 2.50 2.20
N GLN A 71 -22.54 2.20 2.98
CA GLN A 71 -23.54 1.20 2.64
C GLN A 71 -24.46 1.62 1.49
N PHE A 72 -24.90 2.88 1.47
CA PHE A 72 -25.94 3.35 0.56
C PHE A 72 -25.42 4.12 -0.66
N VAL A 73 -24.18 4.60 -0.60
CA VAL A 73 -23.57 5.38 -1.70
C VAL A 73 -22.37 4.67 -2.27
N GLN A 74 -21.37 4.35 -1.44
CA GLN A 74 -20.10 3.81 -1.94
C GLN A 74 -20.24 2.37 -2.47
N LYS A 75 -20.83 1.46 -1.73
CA LYS A 75 -20.99 0.06 -2.17
C LYS A 75 -21.78 -0.12 -3.46
N PRO A 76 -22.97 0.51 -3.66
CA PRO A 76 -23.67 0.44 -4.94
C PRO A 76 -22.83 1.00 -6.09
N LYS A 77 -22.08 2.08 -5.85
CA LYS A 77 -21.17 2.67 -6.83
C LYS A 77 -20.03 1.72 -7.18
N ASP A 78 -19.41 1.06 -6.20
CA ASP A 78 -18.35 0.07 -6.41
C ASP A 78 -18.84 -1.14 -7.21
N ILE A 79 -20.06 -1.64 -6.92
CA ILE A 79 -20.67 -2.77 -7.65
C ILE A 79 -20.97 -2.36 -9.10
N GLY A 80 -21.55 -1.17 -9.30
CA GLY A 80 -21.82 -0.64 -10.65
C GLY A 80 -20.54 -0.55 -11.47
N ALA A 81 -19.51 0.11 -10.91
CA ALA A 81 -18.22 0.27 -11.55
C ALA A 81 -17.53 -1.07 -11.88
N ALA A 82 -17.61 -2.05 -10.96
CA ALA A 82 -17.03 -3.38 -11.19
C ALA A 82 -17.72 -4.13 -12.34
N ASN A 83 -19.03 -3.99 -12.49
CA ASN A 83 -19.78 -4.60 -13.58
C ASN A 83 -19.41 -3.99 -14.93
N GLU A 84 -19.17 -2.67 -14.99
CA GLU A 84 -18.79 -1.99 -16.23
C GLU A 84 -17.38 -2.37 -16.71
N LEU A 85 -16.48 -2.84 -15.83
CA LEU A 85 -15.13 -3.30 -16.23
C LEU A 85 -15.12 -4.48 -17.19
N TYR A 86 -16.20 -5.26 -17.25
CA TYR A 86 -16.24 -6.51 -18.02
C TYR A 86 -15.92 -6.31 -19.52
N TYR A 87 -16.58 -5.35 -20.17
CA TYR A 87 -16.40 -5.12 -21.61
C TYR A 87 -15.04 -4.52 -21.97
N PRO A 88 -14.56 -3.43 -21.34
CA PRO A 88 -13.25 -2.89 -21.67
C PRO A 88 -12.13 -3.87 -21.36
N GLN A 89 -12.27 -4.72 -20.34
CA GLN A 89 -11.29 -5.75 -20.03
C GLN A 89 -11.23 -6.83 -21.12
N GLN A 90 -12.36 -7.24 -21.68
CA GLN A 90 -12.38 -8.17 -22.83
C GLN A 90 -11.63 -7.61 -24.04
N TYR A 91 -11.87 -6.33 -24.41
CA TYR A 91 -11.17 -5.71 -25.52
C TYR A 91 -9.68 -5.56 -25.24
N PHE A 92 -9.32 -5.25 -23.99
CA PHE A 92 -7.92 -5.18 -23.57
C PHE A 92 -7.22 -6.53 -23.70
N ASP A 93 -7.84 -7.61 -23.22
CA ASP A 93 -7.30 -8.98 -23.32
C ASP A 93 -7.18 -9.43 -24.77
N LEU A 94 -8.16 -9.11 -25.61
CA LEU A 94 -8.07 -9.34 -27.06
C LEU A 94 -6.90 -8.57 -27.69
N ALA A 95 -6.70 -7.31 -27.28
CA ALA A 95 -5.59 -6.49 -27.77
C ALA A 95 -4.23 -7.07 -27.40
N LEU A 96 -4.08 -7.61 -26.18
CA LEU A 96 -2.82 -8.22 -25.74
C LEU A 96 -2.43 -9.43 -26.58
N ASN A 97 -3.41 -10.19 -27.08
CA ASN A 97 -3.22 -11.41 -27.87
C ASN A 97 -3.28 -11.18 -29.39
N ALA A 98 -3.64 -9.96 -29.83
CA ALA A 98 -3.78 -9.65 -31.23
C ALA A 98 -2.41 -9.46 -31.90
N THR A 99 -2.27 -10.01 -33.12
CA THR A 99 -1.14 -9.76 -34.01
C THR A 99 -1.41 -8.60 -34.98
N THR A 100 -2.68 -8.38 -35.30
CA THR A 100 -3.18 -7.29 -36.12
C THR A 100 -4.27 -6.52 -35.37
N GLU A 101 -4.56 -5.28 -35.77
CA GLU A 101 -5.61 -4.45 -35.18
C GLU A 101 -5.47 -4.16 -33.66
N LYS A 102 -4.27 -4.35 -33.13
CA LYS A 102 -3.99 -4.20 -31.69
C LYS A 102 -4.41 -2.81 -31.17
N ASP A 103 -4.05 -1.75 -31.88
CA ASP A 103 -4.39 -0.37 -31.50
C ASP A 103 -5.91 -0.10 -31.57
N SER A 104 -6.61 -0.72 -32.53
CA SER A 104 -8.06 -0.62 -32.64
C SER A 104 -8.74 -1.25 -31.41
N LEU A 105 -8.30 -2.43 -31.01
CA LEU A 105 -8.81 -3.12 -29.82
C LEU A 105 -8.51 -2.35 -28.52
N PHE A 106 -7.30 -1.78 -28.38
CA PHE A 106 -7.01 -0.91 -27.25
C PHE A 106 -7.88 0.36 -27.25
N ASN A 107 -8.16 0.95 -28.42
CA ASN A 107 -9.09 2.07 -28.51
C ASN A 107 -10.52 1.69 -28.07
N LEU A 108 -11.01 0.49 -28.42
CA LEU A 108 -12.29 -0.02 -27.91
C LEU A 108 -12.28 -0.24 -26.40
N ALA A 109 -11.17 -0.75 -25.85
CA ALA A 109 -11.01 -0.89 -24.40
C ALA A 109 -11.01 0.47 -23.70
N LEU A 110 -10.35 1.47 -24.25
CA LEU A 110 -10.24 2.81 -23.69
C LEU A 110 -11.55 3.58 -23.74
N ASN A 111 -12.21 3.61 -24.91
CA ASN A 111 -13.34 4.51 -25.18
C ASN A 111 -14.70 3.81 -25.20
N GLY A 112 -14.73 2.49 -25.00
CA GLY A 112 -15.95 1.71 -25.09
C GLY A 112 -16.41 1.44 -26.51
N ALA A 113 -17.45 0.63 -26.64
CA ALA A 113 -18.10 0.28 -27.90
C ALA A 113 -19.55 -0.12 -27.67
N GLU A 114 -20.41 0.04 -28.68
CA GLU A 114 -21.81 -0.42 -28.66
C GLU A 114 -22.62 0.07 -27.44
N GLY A 115 -22.34 1.28 -26.98
CA GLY A 115 -23.00 1.88 -25.81
C GLY A 115 -22.55 1.30 -24.47
N LYS A 116 -21.40 0.60 -24.44
CA LYS A 116 -20.74 0.11 -23.23
C LYS A 116 -19.58 1.02 -22.89
N TYR A 117 -19.33 1.17 -21.60
CA TYR A 117 -18.22 1.97 -21.08
C TYR A 117 -16.87 1.39 -21.46
N GLY A 118 -15.92 2.29 -21.78
CA GLY A 118 -14.51 2.01 -21.79
C GLY A 118 -13.85 2.32 -20.44
N PHE A 119 -12.54 2.10 -20.35
CA PHE A 119 -11.81 2.42 -19.12
C PHE A 119 -11.89 3.90 -18.76
N LEU A 120 -11.88 4.79 -19.76
CA LEU A 120 -11.93 6.24 -19.52
C LEU A 120 -13.28 6.67 -18.96
N ASP A 121 -14.38 6.11 -19.47
CA ASP A 121 -15.72 6.37 -18.93
C ASP A 121 -15.84 5.90 -17.48
N ILE A 122 -15.28 4.73 -17.15
CA ILE A 122 -15.29 4.19 -15.78
C ILE A 122 -14.50 5.09 -14.82
N ILE A 123 -13.37 5.63 -15.26
CA ILE A 123 -12.56 6.56 -14.47
C ILE A 123 -13.35 7.85 -14.19
N GLU A 124 -14.08 8.36 -15.18
CA GLU A 124 -14.85 9.61 -15.09
C GLU A 124 -16.13 9.43 -14.25
N GLU A 125 -16.92 8.39 -14.52
CA GLU A 125 -18.24 8.18 -13.91
C GLU A 125 -18.18 7.60 -12.49
N TYR A 126 -17.11 6.83 -12.18
CA TYR A 126 -16.97 6.13 -10.90
C TYR A 126 -15.70 6.51 -10.12
N PRO A 127 -15.38 7.81 -9.96
CA PRO A 127 -14.16 8.22 -9.30
C PRO A 127 -14.11 7.71 -7.85
N GLY A 128 -12.91 7.29 -7.42
CA GLY A 128 -12.67 6.79 -6.05
C GLY A 128 -13.06 5.32 -5.83
N THR A 129 -13.58 4.62 -6.85
CA THR A 129 -13.86 3.18 -6.77
C THR A 129 -12.60 2.35 -7.08
N LYS A 130 -12.59 1.10 -6.59
CA LYS A 130 -11.51 0.15 -6.94
C LYS A 130 -11.49 -0.14 -8.45
N ALA A 131 -12.65 -0.16 -9.09
CA ALA A 131 -12.77 -0.37 -10.53
C ALA A 131 -12.14 0.78 -11.32
N ALA A 132 -12.40 2.04 -10.98
CA ALA A 132 -11.77 3.19 -11.60
C ALA A 132 -10.25 3.22 -11.39
N ASN A 133 -9.78 2.80 -10.20
CA ASN A 133 -8.35 2.65 -9.96
C ASN A 133 -7.73 1.58 -10.87
N LEU A 134 -8.37 0.41 -11.01
CA LEU A 134 -7.91 -0.64 -11.92
C LEU A 134 -8.01 -0.21 -13.40
N ALA A 135 -9.05 0.56 -13.76
CA ALA A 135 -9.20 1.14 -15.08
C ALA A 135 -8.04 2.11 -15.41
N ASN A 136 -7.55 2.89 -14.44
CA ASN A 136 -6.33 3.71 -14.63
C ASN A 136 -5.11 2.85 -14.97
N TYR A 137 -4.90 1.73 -14.27
CA TYR A 137 -3.82 0.81 -14.60
C TYR A 137 -3.94 0.28 -16.03
N ALA A 138 -5.12 -0.25 -16.38
CA ALA A 138 -5.38 -0.83 -17.70
C ALA A 138 -5.27 0.21 -18.81
N ALA A 139 -5.84 1.41 -18.63
CA ALA A 139 -5.71 2.51 -19.55
C ALA A 139 -4.25 2.94 -19.76
N GLY A 140 -3.49 3.05 -18.67
CA GLY A 140 -2.06 3.37 -18.75
C GLY A 140 -1.25 2.33 -19.52
N MET A 141 -1.52 1.04 -19.31
CA MET A 141 -0.87 -0.05 -20.03
C MET A 141 -1.30 -0.10 -21.51
N ALA A 142 -2.56 0.20 -21.82
CA ALA A 142 -3.04 0.34 -23.19
C ALA A 142 -2.32 1.48 -23.92
N TYR A 143 -2.26 2.66 -23.30
CA TYR A 143 -1.55 3.81 -23.86
C TYR A 143 -0.05 3.55 -24.05
N LEU A 144 0.60 2.89 -23.08
CA LEU A 144 2.00 2.48 -23.23
C LEU A 144 2.20 1.57 -24.45
N SER A 145 1.30 0.60 -24.64
CA SER A 145 1.33 -0.31 -25.78
C SER A 145 1.09 0.39 -27.12
N MET A 146 0.28 1.44 -27.12
CA MET A 146 -0.02 2.31 -28.29
C MET A 146 1.02 3.41 -28.49
N GLN A 147 2.12 3.42 -27.72
CA GLN A 147 3.18 4.44 -27.76
C GLN A 147 2.70 5.87 -27.42
N LYS A 148 1.58 5.98 -26.71
CA LYS A 148 1.04 7.24 -26.16
C LYS A 148 1.58 7.44 -24.75
N TYR A 149 2.87 7.78 -24.68
CA TYR A 149 3.63 7.73 -23.42
C TYR A 149 3.18 8.76 -22.37
N GLN A 150 2.73 9.95 -22.81
CA GLN A 150 2.28 10.99 -21.89
C GLN A 150 0.97 10.61 -21.21
N GLU A 151 0.04 10.03 -21.98
CA GLU A 151 -1.22 9.50 -21.45
C GLU A 151 -0.97 8.30 -20.54
N ALA A 152 -0.02 7.42 -20.91
CA ALA A 152 0.40 6.31 -20.08
C ALA A 152 0.90 6.79 -18.70
N ILE A 153 1.75 7.82 -18.66
CA ILE A 153 2.26 8.43 -17.43
C ILE A 153 1.12 8.96 -16.59
N THR A 154 0.16 9.65 -17.20
CA THR A 154 -0.99 10.22 -16.49
C THR A 154 -1.81 9.12 -15.79
N HIS A 155 -2.18 8.08 -16.51
CA HIS A 155 -3.04 7.03 -15.97
C HIS A 155 -2.29 6.10 -15.01
N LEU A 156 -1.06 5.67 -15.31
CA LEU A 156 -0.25 4.87 -14.38
C LEU A 156 0.11 5.65 -13.11
N GLY A 157 0.30 6.98 -13.23
CA GLY A 157 0.54 7.85 -12.08
C GLY A 157 -0.67 7.99 -11.14
N ASN A 158 -1.89 7.86 -11.68
CA ASN A 158 -3.14 7.88 -10.91
C ASN A 158 -3.49 6.52 -10.28
N PHE A 159 -2.79 5.44 -10.67
CA PHE A 159 -3.01 4.11 -10.10
C PHE A 159 -2.24 3.92 -8.80
N SER A 160 -2.87 3.31 -7.81
CA SER A 160 -2.23 2.88 -6.57
C SER A 160 -2.67 1.47 -6.19
N SER A 161 -1.75 0.66 -5.69
CA SER A 161 -2.05 -0.70 -5.23
C SER A 161 -1.00 -1.17 -4.24
N ASP A 162 -1.44 -1.93 -3.23
CA ASP A 162 -0.57 -2.67 -2.32
C ASP A 162 -0.24 -4.06 -2.87
N ASP A 163 -0.83 -4.46 -4.00
CA ASP A 163 -0.50 -5.71 -4.68
C ASP A 163 0.92 -5.64 -5.25
N GLU A 164 1.76 -6.58 -4.85
CA GLU A 164 3.20 -6.63 -5.18
C GLU A 164 3.47 -6.69 -6.69
N MET A 165 2.60 -7.36 -7.45
CA MET A 165 2.75 -7.47 -8.91
C MET A 165 2.26 -6.21 -9.61
N LEU A 166 1.02 -5.81 -9.36
CA LEU A 166 0.40 -4.66 -10.04
C LEU A 166 1.11 -3.35 -9.69
N GLY A 167 1.47 -3.15 -8.41
CA GLY A 167 2.19 -1.96 -7.97
C GLY A 167 3.58 -1.84 -8.61
N ALA A 168 4.34 -2.95 -8.65
CA ALA A 168 5.64 -2.98 -9.31
C ALA A 168 5.52 -2.77 -10.83
N MET A 169 4.52 -3.41 -11.48
CA MET A 169 4.28 -3.28 -12.92
C MET A 169 3.87 -1.86 -13.32
N ALA A 170 3.05 -1.19 -12.53
CA ALA A 170 2.67 0.21 -12.79
C ALA A 170 3.90 1.14 -12.70
N LYS A 171 4.71 1.01 -11.65
CA LYS A 171 5.96 1.77 -11.50
C LYS A 171 6.93 1.49 -12.64
N GLY A 172 7.10 0.22 -13.01
CA GLY A 172 7.93 -0.16 -14.14
C GLY A 172 7.41 0.35 -15.48
N GLY A 173 6.08 0.39 -15.67
CA GLY A 173 5.43 0.98 -16.83
C GLY A 173 5.67 2.50 -16.95
N LEU A 174 5.66 3.22 -15.82
CA LEU A 174 6.09 4.62 -15.78
C LEU A 174 7.55 4.76 -16.22
N GLY A 175 8.45 3.90 -15.74
CA GLY A 175 9.84 3.86 -16.18
C GLY A 175 9.96 3.61 -17.68
N ASP A 176 9.17 2.69 -18.23
CA ASP A 176 9.13 2.42 -19.68
C ASP A 176 8.68 3.65 -20.47
N ALA A 177 7.64 4.35 -20.03
CA ALA A 177 7.15 5.55 -20.70
C ALA A 177 8.19 6.68 -20.68
N PHE A 178 8.83 6.95 -19.52
CA PHE A 178 9.89 7.96 -19.41
C PHE A 178 11.12 7.61 -20.26
N MET A 179 11.48 6.33 -20.33
CA MET A 179 12.57 5.88 -21.19
C MET A 179 12.29 6.16 -22.65
N GLN A 180 11.08 5.91 -23.13
CA GLN A 180 10.66 6.17 -24.52
C GLN A 180 10.57 7.67 -24.85
N LEU A 181 10.32 8.51 -23.84
CA LEU A 181 10.36 9.97 -23.98
C LEU A 181 11.79 10.55 -23.94
N GLY A 182 12.83 9.70 -23.87
CA GLY A 182 14.22 10.14 -23.78
C GLY A 182 14.60 10.77 -22.43
N GLN A 183 13.94 10.34 -21.36
CA GLN A 183 14.16 10.79 -19.99
C GLN A 183 14.73 9.64 -19.13
N PRO A 184 15.95 9.15 -19.42
CA PRO A 184 16.50 7.97 -18.76
C PRO A 184 16.78 8.17 -17.27
N SER A 185 17.01 9.40 -16.81
CA SER A 185 17.19 9.68 -15.38
C SER A 185 15.91 9.46 -14.59
N ASP A 186 14.76 9.89 -15.11
CA ASP A 186 13.45 9.66 -14.50
C ASP A 186 13.07 8.19 -14.59
N ALA A 187 13.30 7.55 -15.74
CA ALA A 187 13.07 6.13 -15.96
C ALA A 187 13.82 5.27 -14.93
N LEU A 188 15.11 5.59 -14.66
CA LEU A 188 15.90 4.89 -13.66
C LEU A 188 15.24 4.94 -12.29
N GLY A 189 14.79 6.11 -11.84
CA GLY A 189 14.11 6.27 -10.56
C GLY A 189 12.82 5.44 -10.45
N TYR A 190 12.03 5.36 -11.53
CA TYR A 190 10.82 4.52 -11.55
C TYR A 190 11.13 3.03 -11.56
N TYR A 191 12.18 2.57 -12.24
CA TYR A 191 12.61 1.17 -12.16
C TYR A 191 13.17 0.82 -10.77
N GLU A 192 13.90 1.74 -10.13
CA GLU A 192 14.34 1.59 -8.74
C GLU A 192 13.14 1.44 -7.80
N ASN A 193 12.14 2.33 -7.91
CA ASN A 193 10.90 2.23 -7.16
C ASN A 193 10.12 0.93 -7.44
N ALA A 194 10.20 0.39 -8.65
CA ALA A 194 9.50 -0.85 -9.01
C ALA A 194 10.13 -2.08 -8.36
N PHE A 195 11.46 -2.24 -8.36
CA PHE A 195 12.12 -3.38 -7.74
C PHE A 195 12.25 -3.25 -6.20
N GLU A 196 12.12 -2.03 -5.64
CA GLU A 196 12.07 -1.81 -4.20
C GLU A 196 10.66 -2.04 -3.63
N PHE A 197 9.62 -1.83 -4.45
CA PHE A 197 8.23 -2.01 -4.04
C PHE A 197 7.91 -3.44 -3.63
N SER A 198 8.52 -4.43 -4.29
CA SER A 198 8.33 -5.83 -3.94
C SER A 198 9.60 -6.65 -4.20
N ASN A 199 9.77 -7.75 -3.44
CA ASN A 199 10.90 -8.66 -3.61
C ASN A 199 10.40 -10.05 -4.05
N ASN A 200 10.01 -10.18 -5.32
CA ASN A 200 9.51 -11.43 -5.89
C ASN A 200 10.33 -11.89 -7.08
N GLN A 201 10.16 -13.16 -7.48
CA GLN A 201 10.95 -13.81 -8.54
C GLN A 201 10.58 -13.37 -9.96
N TYR A 202 9.56 -12.50 -10.14
CA TYR A 202 9.03 -12.11 -11.46
C TYR A 202 9.32 -10.64 -11.80
N THR A 203 8.89 -9.72 -10.93
CA THR A 203 9.02 -8.28 -11.22
C THR A 203 10.38 -7.73 -10.79
N THR A 204 10.94 -8.21 -9.67
CA THR A 204 12.20 -7.70 -9.13
C THR A 204 13.38 -7.88 -10.10
N PRO A 205 13.69 -9.09 -10.64
CA PRO A 205 14.79 -9.25 -11.58
C PRO A 205 14.58 -8.46 -12.87
N ARG A 206 13.33 -8.39 -13.35
CA ARG A 206 12.97 -7.62 -14.54
C ARG A 206 13.30 -6.13 -14.40
N PHE A 207 12.92 -5.51 -13.27
CA PHE A 207 13.17 -4.08 -13.07
C PHE A 207 14.59 -3.78 -12.62
N LEU A 208 15.26 -4.70 -11.92
CA LEU A 208 16.71 -4.63 -11.71
C LEU A 208 17.48 -4.62 -13.04
N TYR A 209 17.09 -5.48 -13.98
CA TYR A 209 17.69 -5.52 -15.31
C TYR A 209 17.50 -4.21 -16.06
N LYS A 210 16.25 -3.70 -16.12
CA LYS A 210 15.94 -2.42 -16.77
C LYS A 210 16.70 -1.26 -16.12
N ALA A 211 16.72 -1.19 -14.79
CA ALA A 211 17.49 -0.20 -14.04
C ALA A 211 18.99 -0.30 -14.35
N GLY A 212 19.54 -1.51 -14.43
CA GLY A 212 20.94 -1.74 -14.75
C GLY A 212 21.32 -1.26 -16.15
N VAL A 213 20.49 -1.57 -17.15
CA VAL A 213 20.69 -1.11 -18.53
C VAL A 213 20.60 0.41 -18.63
N THR A 214 19.59 1.01 -17.98
CA THR A 214 19.43 2.47 -17.95
C THR A 214 20.60 3.15 -17.22
N ALA A 215 21.11 2.55 -16.14
CA ALA A 215 22.28 3.06 -15.42
C ALA A 215 23.56 3.01 -16.29
N LEU A 216 23.74 1.97 -17.14
CA LEU A 216 24.83 1.94 -18.12
C LEU A 216 24.72 3.07 -19.13
N GLU A 217 23.53 3.32 -19.66
CA GLU A 217 23.28 4.43 -20.60
C GLU A 217 23.63 5.78 -19.96
N LEU A 218 23.32 5.96 -18.69
CA LEU A 218 23.67 7.14 -17.89
C LEU A 218 25.13 7.16 -17.42
N LYS A 219 25.95 6.17 -17.81
CA LYS A 219 27.35 5.99 -17.38
C LYS A 219 27.50 5.83 -15.85
N GLN A 220 26.47 5.38 -15.18
CA GLN A 220 26.47 5.06 -13.75
C GLN A 220 26.88 3.60 -13.51
N ASN A 221 28.07 3.23 -14.00
CA ASN A 221 28.54 1.85 -14.07
C ASN A 221 28.56 1.12 -12.72
N ALA A 222 28.84 1.83 -11.61
CA ALA A 222 28.83 1.24 -10.28
C ALA A 222 27.43 0.80 -9.86
N LYS A 223 26.39 1.60 -10.14
CA LYS A 223 24.98 1.24 -9.91
C LYS A 223 24.56 0.06 -10.79
N ALA A 224 24.88 0.13 -12.09
CA ALA A 224 24.59 -0.95 -13.03
C ALA A 224 25.17 -2.30 -12.55
N LEU A 225 26.46 -2.28 -12.13
CA LEU A 225 27.12 -3.48 -11.58
C LEU A 225 26.39 -4.02 -10.34
N GLN A 226 25.96 -3.16 -9.43
CA GLN A 226 25.22 -3.57 -8.23
C GLN A 226 23.90 -4.25 -8.59
N TYR A 227 23.14 -3.72 -9.54
CA TYR A 227 21.85 -4.30 -9.95
C TYR A 227 22.04 -5.65 -10.65
N PHE A 228 22.98 -5.74 -11.58
CA PHE A 228 23.26 -6.99 -12.27
C PHE A 228 23.81 -8.08 -11.34
N GLN A 229 24.66 -7.69 -10.36
CA GLN A 229 25.16 -8.63 -9.37
C GLN A 229 24.02 -9.17 -8.50
N ARG A 230 23.08 -8.32 -8.09
CA ARG A 230 21.89 -8.72 -7.32
C ARG A 230 21.02 -9.73 -8.12
N ILE A 231 20.87 -9.52 -9.45
CA ILE A 231 20.15 -10.52 -10.28
C ILE A 231 20.88 -11.85 -10.23
N LYS A 232 22.20 -11.86 -10.38
CA LYS A 232 23.02 -13.08 -10.37
C LYS A 232 22.92 -13.82 -9.05
N ASP A 233 22.98 -13.10 -7.94
CA ASP A 233 23.08 -13.67 -6.60
C ASP A 233 21.71 -14.11 -6.04
N ASP A 234 20.69 -13.28 -6.21
CA ASP A 234 19.39 -13.47 -5.57
C ASP A 234 18.33 -14.08 -6.52
N PHE A 235 18.50 -13.95 -7.84
CA PHE A 235 17.51 -14.34 -8.86
C PHE A 235 18.11 -15.21 -9.96
N ALA A 236 18.99 -16.13 -9.62
CA ALA A 236 19.73 -16.98 -10.58
C ALA A 236 18.84 -17.82 -11.52
N THR A 237 17.58 -18.04 -11.17
CA THR A 237 16.59 -18.80 -11.97
C THR A 237 15.74 -17.92 -12.88
N ALA A 238 15.83 -16.60 -12.76
CA ALA A 238 15.08 -15.67 -13.60
C ALA A 238 15.63 -15.66 -15.04
N ASP A 239 14.77 -15.30 -16.00
CA ASP A 239 15.17 -15.22 -17.40
C ASP A 239 16.27 -14.18 -17.62
N GLU A 240 16.23 -13.07 -16.87
CA GLU A 240 17.21 -12.00 -16.89
C GLU A 240 18.61 -12.47 -16.48
N ALA A 241 18.70 -13.50 -15.63
CA ALA A 241 19.98 -14.04 -15.17
C ALA A 241 20.77 -14.79 -16.27
N ARG A 242 20.10 -15.26 -17.33
CA ARG A 242 20.74 -16.06 -18.39
C ARG A 242 21.88 -15.34 -19.11
N THR A 243 21.78 -14.04 -19.25
CA THR A 243 22.77 -13.20 -19.97
C THR A 243 23.49 -12.21 -19.09
N ILE A 244 23.24 -12.26 -17.77
CA ILE A 244 23.65 -11.20 -16.85
C ILE A 244 25.17 -11.04 -16.73
N ASP A 245 25.96 -12.10 -16.93
CA ASP A 245 27.41 -12.05 -16.88
C ASP A 245 28.02 -11.12 -17.95
N ALA A 246 27.38 -11.02 -19.11
CA ALA A 246 27.80 -10.09 -20.14
C ALA A 246 27.62 -8.63 -19.69
N PHE A 247 26.47 -8.31 -19.08
CA PHE A 247 26.18 -6.97 -18.54
C PHE A 247 27.07 -6.61 -17.35
N ILE A 248 27.38 -7.58 -16.49
CA ILE A 248 28.39 -7.41 -15.42
C ILE A 248 29.75 -7.07 -16.01
N GLY A 249 30.13 -7.74 -17.11
CA GLY A 249 31.37 -7.44 -17.85
C GLY A 249 31.38 -6.01 -18.43
N MET A 250 30.27 -5.57 -19.05
CA MET A 250 30.11 -4.20 -19.56
C MET A 250 30.22 -3.15 -18.45
N ALA A 251 29.52 -3.37 -17.32
CA ALA A 251 29.57 -2.44 -16.19
C ALA A 251 30.98 -2.33 -15.59
N LYS A 252 31.75 -3.41 -15.54
CA LYS A 252 33.15 -3.41 -15.07
C LYS A 252 34.12 -2.73 -16.03
N SER A 253 33.90 -2.87 -17.33
CA SER A 253 34.79 -2.29 -18.35
C SER A 253 34.59 -0.80 -18.55
N GLY A 254 33.48 -0.22 -18.08
CA GLY A 254 33.13 1.18 -18.30
C GLY A 254 32.78 1.51 -19.76
N LYS A 255 32.43 0.51 -20.55
CA LYS A 255 32.10 0.64 -21.97
C LYS A 255 30.61 0.46 -22.17
#